data_14f2401bec82315b90ed5c6b9aa1891d
#
_entry.id   14f2401bec82315b90ed5c6b9aa1891d
#
_cell.length_a   1.000
_cell.length_b   1.000
_cell.length_c   1.000
_cell.angle_alpha   90.00
_cell.angle_beta   90.00
_cell.angle_gamma   90.00
#
_symmetry.space_group_name_H-M   'P 1'
#
loop_
_entity.id
_entity.type
_entity.pdbx_description
1 polymer ?
#
loop_
_entity_poly.entity_id
_entity_poly.type
_entity_poly.pdbx_seq_one_letter_code
_entity_poly.pdbx_strand_id
1 'polypeptide(L)'
;MAGLMSNCRRDFSVPPSGNDSIPQQTGNNPENKRFIALGDSYTIGQSVPESDRFPAQTVAILRDSGINISQLKYIASTGWTTLALENAINIEQPQSLAPYSIVTLLIGVNDQYQTRDTTGYRERFTRLLNTSIALAGNDRRRVFVLSIPDYSVTPFARGLDTAAIRRQIDWFNSINRSVTLDNNISYTDITPSTREAAIDKTLLAQDSLHPSGKEYAKWA
;
A
#
# COMPACT_ATOMS: atom_id res chain seq x y z
N MET A 1 -57.99 44.98 -65.30
CA MET A 1 -56.53 44.65 -65.37
C MET A 1 -56.12 44.30 -63.99
N ALA A 2 -55.76 43.04 -63.78
CA ALA A 2 -55.49 42.45 -62.48
C ALA A 2 -54.01 42.70 -62.10
N GLY A 3 -53.77 43.23 -60.90
CA GLY A 3 -52.43 43.35 -60.30
C GLY A 3 -52.28 42.36 -59.21
N LEU A 4 -51.33 41.35 -59.37
CA LEU A 4 -50.96 40.36 -58.38
C LEU A 4 -50.15 40.98 -57.27
N MET A 5 -50.62 40.85 -56.05
CA MET A 5 -49.77 41.04 -54.83
C MET A 5 -49.03 39.79 -54.49
N SER A 6 -47.67 39.84 -54.52
CA SER A 6 -46.77 38.76 -54.08
C SER A 6 -46.52 38.90 -52.60
N ASN A 7 -46.85 37.87 -51.85
CA ASN A 7 -46.70 37.80 -50.40
C ASN A 7 -45.33 37.14 -50.10
N CYS A 8 -44.34 37.93 -49.70
CA CYS A 8 -43.08 37.40 -49.21
C CYS A 8 -43.22 36.90 -47.73
N ARG A 9 -43.28 35.62 -47.51
CA ARG A 9 -43.05 35.01 -46.17
C ARG A 9 -41.56 34.92 -45.92
N ARG A 10 -41.11 35.52 -44.85
CA ARG A 10 -39.75 35.28 -44.30
C ARG A 10 -39.81 34.08 -43.41
N ASP A 11 -39.15 32.97 -43.82
CA ASP A 11 -38.87 31.82 -42.96
C ASP A 11 -37.72 32.16 -42.03
N PHE A 12 -38.00 32.22 -40.74
CA PHE A 12 -36.99 32.23 -39.69
C PHE A 12 -36.60 30.80 -39.39
N SER A 13 -35.51 30.30 -39.97
CA SER A 13 -34.86 29.09 -39.54
C SER A 13 -34.04 29.37 -38.29
N VAL A 14 -34.44 28.76 -37.15
CA VAL A 14 -33.69 28.72 -35.91
C VAL A 14 -32.52 27.75 -36.12
N PRO A 15 -31.25 28.14 -35.84
CA PRO A 15 -30.15 27.20 -35.91
C PRO A 15 -30.28 26.16 -34.79
N PRO A 16 -29.83 24.91 -34.99
CA PRO A 16 -29.87 23.88 -33.95
C PRO A 16 -28.94 24.29 -32.82
N SER A 17 -29.45 24.19 -31.58
CA SER A 17 -28.69 24.37 -30.36
C SER A 17 -27.54 23.33 -30.33
N GLY A 18 -26.31 23.81 -30.43
CA GLY A 18 -25.14 23.00 -30.20
C GLY A 18 -25.18 22.44 -28.79
N ASN A 19 -25.14 21.11 -28.67
CA ASN A 19 -24.81 20.43 -27.43
C ASN A 19 -23.33 20.72 -27.12
N ASP A 20 -23.08 21.78 -26.39
CA ASP A 20 -21.82 21.95 -25.69
C ASP A 20 -21.74 20.86 -24.61
N SER A 21 -21.16 19.72 -24.97
CA SER A 21 -20.75 18.72 -24.04
C SER A 21 -19.64 19.33 -23.18
N ILE A 22 -20.00 19.82 -22.00
CA ILE A 22 -19.06 20.22 -20.96
C ILE A 22 -18.19 18.99 -20.72
N PRO A 23 -16.84 19.05 -20.81
CA PRO A 23 -15.98 17.94 -20.43
C PRO A 23 -16.32 17.59 -18.98
N GLN A 24 -16.84 16.39 -18.74
CA GLN A 24 -16.92 15.88 -17.38
C GLN A 24 -15.48 15.87 -16.83
N GLN A 25 -15.18 16.84 -15.98
CA GLN A 25 -14.07 16.73 -15.07
C GLN A 25 -14.28 15.40 -14.35
N THR A 26 -13.38 14.46 -14.61
CA THR A 26 -13.20 13.29 -13.76
C THR A 26 -12.65 13.83 -12.43
N GLY A 27 -13.55 14.42 -11.66
CA GLY A 27 -13.28 14.97 -10.36
C GLY A 27 -12.80 13.83 -9.47
N ASN A 28 -11.63 13.96 -8.91
CA ASN A 28 -11.26 13.27 -7.70
C ASN A 28 -12.38 13.51 -6.68
N ASN A 29 -13.33 12.58 -6.62
CA ASN A 29 -14.37 12.64 -5.59
C ASN A 29 -13.64 12.46 -4.24
N PRO A 30 -13.58 13.50 -3.39
CA PRO A 30 -12.84 13.44 -2.13
C PRO A 30 -13.38 12.36 -1.17
N GLU A 31 -14.60 11.84 -1.45
CA GLU A 31 -15.29 10.88 -0.60
C GLU A 31 -14.85 9.41 -0.79
N ASN A 32 -14.04 9.08 -1.80
CA ASN A 32 -13.70 7.68 -2.12
C ASN A 32 -12.20 7.35 -2.10
N LYS A 33 -11.40 8.02 -1.27
CA LYS A 33 -10.01 7.62 -1.08
C LYS A 33 -9.94 6.29 -0.33
N ARG A 34 -9.27 5.30 -0.93
CA ARG A 34 -9.10 3.96 -0.37
C ARG A 34 -7.64 3.66 -0.14
N PHE A 35 -7.36 2.98 0.96
CA PHE A 35 -6.05 2.49 1.31
C PHE A 35 -6.08 0.96 1.36
N ILE A 36 -5.11 0.30 0.72
CA ILE A 36 -4.88 -1.13 0.86
C ILE A 36 -3.48 -1.39 1.41
N ALA A 37 -3.41 -2.20 2.46
CA ALA A 37 -2.18 -2.62 3.12
C ALA A 37 -1.92 -4.10 2.84
N LEU A 38 -0.83 -4.38 2.11
CA LEU A 38 -0.42 -5.72 1.67
C LEU A 38 0.76 -6.20 2.52
N GLY A 39 0.67 -7.43 3.04
CA GLY A 39 1.79 -7.93 3.83
C GLY A 39 1.55 -9.20 4.63
N ASP A 40 2.16 -9.23 5.81
CA ASP A 40 2.14 -10.36 6.74
C ASP A 40 1.67 -9.95 8.15
N SER A 41 2.17 -10.62 9.20
CA SER A 41 1.82 -10.30 10.60
C SER A 41 2.21 -8.87 11.02
N TYR A 42 3.23 -8.29 10.43
CA TYR A 42 3.66 -6.93 10.70
C TYR A 42 2.73 -5.89 10.06
N THR A 43 2.05 -6.24 8.98
CA THR A 43 1.04 -5.38 8.36
C THR A 43 -0.31 -5.50 9.05
N ILE A 44 -0.73 -6.74 9.39
CA ILE A 44 -1.99 -6.96 10.12
C ILE A 44 -1.89 -6.51 11.59
N GLY A 45 -0.69 -6.20 12.09
CA GLY A 45 -0.46 -5.74 13.45
C GLY A 45 -0.78 -6.82 14.47
N GLN A 46 -0.07 -7.96 14.37
CA GLN A 46 -0.26 -9.04 15.34
C GLN A 46 0.05 -8.57 16.75
N SER A 47 -0.78 -8.98 17.70
CA SER A 47 -0.67 -8.71 19.14
C SER A 47 -0.88 -7.24 19.54
N VAL A 48 -1.40 -6.39 18.64
CA VAL A 48 -1.86 -5.04 18.97
C VAL A 48 -3.31 -4.81 18.52
N PRO A 49 -4.05 -3.89 19.17
CA PRO A 49 -5.37 -3.47 18.70
C PRO A 49 -5.30 -2.88 17.30
N GLU A 50 -6.41 -2.88 16.58
CA GLU A 50 -6.46 -2.35 15.23
C GLU A 50 -6.03 -0.88 15.14
N SER A 51 -6.43 -0.05 16.11
CA SER A 51 -6.05 1.36 16.19
C SER A 51 -4.55 1.59 16.26
N ASP A 52 -3.80 0.62 16.75
CA ASP A 52 -2.35 0.72 16.98
C ASP A 52 -1.51 0.21 15.80
N ARG A 53 -2.14 -0.38 14.78
CA ARG A 53 -1.48 -0.84 13.55
C ARG A 53 -1.02 0.34 12.72
N PHE A 54 0.15 0.27 12.08
CA PHE A 54 0.64 1.42 11.31
C PHE A 54 -0.34 1.88 10.22
N PRO A 55 -1.06 1.02 9.46
CA PRO A 55 -2.00 1.52 8.47
C PRO A 55 -3.16 2.30 9.08
N ALA A 56 -3.67 1.87 10.25
CA ALA A 56 -4.74 2.57 10.95
C ALA A 56 -4.26 3.91 11.53
N GLN A 57 -3.05 3.95 12.09
CA GLN A 57 -2.44 5.19 12.56
C GLN A 57 -2.19 6.17 11.41
N THR A 58 -1.72 5.68 10.24
CA THR A 58 -1.60 6.50 9.02
C THR A 58 -2.94 7.12 8.64
N VAL A 59 -4.05 6.34 8.68
CA VAL A 59 -5.39 6.86 8.40
C VAL A 59 -5.78 7.95 9.39
N ALA A 60 -5.47 7.78 10.68
CA ALA A 60 -5.75 8.79 11.70
C ALA A 60 -4.97 10.09 11.44
N ILE A 61 -3.67 10.01 11.16
CA ILE A 61 -2.81 11.16 10.83
C ILE A 61 -3.32 11.90 9.58
N LEU A 62 -3.71 11.16 8.54
CA LEU A 62 -4.25 11.74 7.31
C LEU A 62 -5.57 12.46 7.57
N ARG A 63 -6.46 11.87 8.38
CA ARG A 63 -7.74 12.50 8.76
C ARG A 63 -7.52 13.80 9.52
N ASP A 64 -6.57 13.82 10.45
CA ASP A 64 -6.23 15.03 11.22
C ASP A 64 -5.63 16.12 10.34
N SER A 65 -5.06 15.73 9.19
CA SER A 65 -4.59 16.62 8.12
C SER A 65 -5.67 16.97 7.07
N GLY A 66 -6.93 16.60 7.30
CA GLY A 66 -8.05 16.89 6.40
C GLY A 66 -8.18 15.92 5.22
N ILE A 67 -7.43 14.82 5.21
CA ILE A 67 -7.50 13.79 4.17
C ILE A 67 -8.31 12.60 4.69
N ASN A 68 -9.52 12.42 4.19
CA ASN A 68 -10.38 11.33 4.59
C ASN A 68 -10.12 10.06 3.75
N ILE A 69 -9.79 8.95 4.40
CA ILE A 69 -9.73 7.61 3.82
C ILE A 69 -11.04 6.90 4.16
N SER A 70 -11.87 6.65 3.16
CA SER A 70 -13.19 6.05 3.35
C SER A 70 -13.13 4.54 3.62
N GLN A 71 -12.04 3.88 3.21
CA GLN A 71 -11.86 2.45 3.41
C GLN A 71 -10.38 2.11 3.58
N LEU A 72 -10.07 1.40 4.66
CA LEU A 72 -8.79 0.72 4.86
C LEU A 72 -9.02 -0.79 4.70
N LYS A 73 -8.35 -1.41 3.72
CA LYS A 73 -8.39 -2.86 3.48
C LYS A 73 -7.03 -3.46 3.81
N TYR A 74 -7.04 -4.60 4.49
CA TYR A 74 -5.86 -5.42 4.70
C TYR A 74 -5.93 -6.67 3.83
N ILE A 75 -4.85 -7.01 3.13
CA ILE A 75 -4.57 -8.36 2.62
C ILE A 75 -3.24 -8.76 3.25
N ALA A 76 -3.33 -9.30 4.43
CA ALA A 76 -2.19 -9.64 5.25
C ALA A 76 -2.56 -10.70 6.28
N SER A 77 -1.65 -11.64 6.57
CA SER A 77 -1.85 -12.64 7.62
C SER A 77 -0.53 -13.12 8.19
N THR A 78 -0.59 -13.62 9.41
CA THR A 78 0.55 -14.17 10.13
C THR A 78 1.21 -15.29 9.33
N GLY A 79 2.54 -15.24 9.23
CA GLY A 79 3.34 -16.30 8.59
C GLY A 79 3.37 -16.22 7.06
N TRP A 80 2.69 -15.26 6.43
CA TRP A 80 2.68 -15.17 4.98
C TRP A 80 4.05 -14.79 4.40
N THR A 81 4.46 -15.59 3.42
CA THR A 81 5.58 -15.31 2.52
C THR A 81 5.12 -14.51 1.33
N THR A 82 6.05 -14.09 0.48
CA THR A 82 5.73 -13.45 -0.80
C THR A 82 4.78 -14.29 -1.65
N LEU A 83 4.94 -15.60 -1.68
CA LEU A 83 4.06 -16.53 -2.42
C LEU A 83 2.65 -16.59 -1.81
N ALA A 84 2.55 -16.66 -0.47
CA ALA A 84 1.26 -16.71 0.21
C ALA A 84 0.45 -15.42 -0.01
N LEU A 85 1.11 -14.26 0.05
CA LEU A 85 0.49 -12.98 -0.25
C LEU A 85 0.02 -12.90 -1.72
N GLU A 86 0.83 -13.32 -2.68
CA GLU A 86 0.47 -13.36 -4.10
C GLU A 86 -0.80 -14.21 -4.33
N ASN A 87 -0.87 -15.38 -3.71
CA ASN A 87 -2.05 -16.25 -3.77
C ASN A 87 -3.29 -15.61 -3.14
N ALA A 88 -3.15 -14.96 -1.99
CA ALA A 88 -4.25 -14.28 -1.32
C ALA A 88 -4.81 -13.12 -2.16
N ILE A 89 -3.94 -12.32 -2.79
CA ILE A 89 -4.36 -11.25 -3.70
C ILE A 89 -5.16 -11.82 -4.89
N ASN A 90 -4.72 -12.94 -5.44
CA ASN A 90 -5.42 -13.62 -6.55
C ASN A 90 -6.80 -14.16 -6.15
N ILE A 91 -6.96 -14.57 -4.89
CA ILE A 91 -8.26 -15.05 -4.35
C ILE A 91 -9.19 -13.87 -4.06
N GLU A 92 -8.68 -12.83 -3.40
CA GLU A 92 -9.48 -11.71 -2.91
C GLU A 92 -9.85 -10.69 -4.00
N GLN A 93 -9.17 -10.72 -5.15
CA GLN A 93 -9.47 -9.88 -6.31
C GLN A 93 -9.64 -8.38 -5.97
N PRO A 94 -8.68 -7.73 -5.25
CA PRO A 94 -8.82 -6.34 -4.82
C PRO A 94 -8.87 -5.34 -5.97
N GLN A 95 -8.50 -5.73 -7.17
CA GLN A 95 -8.57 -4.91 -8.38
C GLN A 95 -10.01 -4.47 -8.71
N SER A 96 -11.03 -5.17 -8.24
CA SER A 96 -12.44 -4.76 -8.38
C SER A 96 -12.76 -3.43 -7.70
N LEU A 97 -11.94 -3.03 -6.72
CA LEU A 97 -12.03 -1.77 -5.99
C LEU A 97 -10.93 -0.77 -6.39
N ALA A 98 -10.04 -1.11 -7.31
CA ALA A 98 -8.99 -0.19 -7.78
C ALA A 98 -9.59 1.01 -8.54
N PRO A 99 -8.88 2.16 -8.62
CA PRO A 99 -7.58 2.40 -8.02
C PRO A 99 -7.65 2.75 -6.53
N TYR A 100 -6.64 2.31 -5.78
CA TYR A 100 -6.42 2.74 -4.41
C TYR A 100 -5.61 4.04 -4.37
N SER A 101 -5.93 4.91 -3.42
CA SER A 101 -5.21 6.17 -3.21
C SER A 101 -3.87 5.95 -2.48
N ILE A 102 -3.79 4.88 -1.69
CA ILE A 102 -2.58 4.44 -0.99
C ILE A 102 -2.50 2.92 -1.10
N VAL A 103 -1.32 2.41 -1.45
CA VAL A 103 -0.96 0.99 -1.42
C VAL A 103 0.33 0.85 -0.65
N THR A 104 0.34 0.11 0.45
CA THR A 104 1.57 -0.26 1.15
C THR A 104 1.91 -1.72 0.90
N LEU A 105 3.22 -2.02 0.78
CA LEU A 105 3.74 -3.37 0.67
C LEU A 105 4.84 -3.58 1.71
N LEU A 106 4.61 -4.48 2.67
CA LEU A 106 5.59 -4.93 3.66
C LEU A 106 5.53 -6.45 3.72
N ILE A 107 6.49 -7.14 3.12
CA ILE A 107 6.53 -8.60 3.00
C ILE A 107 7.97 -9.10 2.85
N GLY A 108 8.25 -10.30 3.32
CA GLY A 108 9.52 -10.98 3.10
C GLY A 108 10.22 -11.49 4.35
N VAL A 109 9.79 -11.07 5.55
CA VAL A 109 10.39 -11.58 6.78
C VAL A 109 10.16 -13.08 6.94
N ASN A 110 9.01 -13.60 6.53
CA ASN A 110 8.71 -15.02 6.58
C ASN A 110 9.42 -15.81 5.47
N ASP A 111 9.73 -15.21 4.32
CA ASP A 111 10.62 -15.83 3.33
C ASP A 111 12.00 -16.04 3.95
N GLN A 112 12.56 -15.03 4.65
CA GLN A 112 13.82 -15.17 5.36
C GLN A 112 13.72 -16.24 6.48
N TYR A 113 12.67 -16.17 7.32
CA TYR A 113 12.52 -17.07 8.47
C TYR A 113 12.39 -18.54 8.06
N GLN A 114 11.62 -18.82 6.99
CA GLN A 114 11.30 -20.19 6.55
C GLN A 114 12.39 -20.78 5.65
N THR A 115 13.00 -20.01 4.76
CA THR A 115 13.91 -20.53 3.74
C THR A 115 15.37 -20.16 4.02
N ARG A 116 15.61 -18.98 4.61
CA ARG A 116 16.94 -18.38 4.80
C ARG A 116 17.72 -18.19 3.49
N ASP A 117 17.02 -18.27 2.35
CA ASP A 117 17.56 -18.20 1.00
C ASP A 117 16.77 -17.22 0.16
N THR A 118 17.47 -16.45 -0.66
CA THR A 118 16.88 -15.46 -1.55
C THR A 118 16.56 -15.99 -2.96
N THR A 119 16.76 -17.28 -3.21
CA THR A 119 16.47 -17.90 -4.53
C THR A 119 15.02 -17.65 -4.93
N GLY A 120 14.81 -17.00 -6.09
CA GLY A 120 13.51 -16.62 -6.61
C GLY A 120 12.76 -15.55 -5.80
N TYR A 121 13.36 -14.99 -4.73
CA TYR A 121 12.73 -13.97 -3.90
C TYR A 121 12.56 -12.65 -4.68
N ARG A 122 13.61 -12.20 -5.39
CA ARG A 122 13.57 -10.98 -6.20
C ARG A 122 12.42 -10.99 -7.19
N GLU A 123 12.22 -12.10 -7.88
CA GLU A 123 11.16 -12.26 -8.88
C GLU A 123 9.77 -12.21 -8.24
N ARG A 124 9.56 -12.89 -7.10
CA ARG A 124 8.29 -12.86 -6.37
C ARG A 124 7.99 -11.47 -5.85
N PHE A 125 8.98 -10.80 -5.23
CA PHE A 125 8.80 -9.43 -4.74
C PHE A 125 8.52 -8.45 -5.89
N THR A 126 9.19 -8.60 -7.03
CA THR A 126 8.94 -7.78 -8.22
C THR A 126 7.51 -7.93 -8.73
N ARG A 127 6.96 -9.16 -8.75
CA ARG A 127 5.55 -9.38 -9.14
C ARG A 127 4.58 -8.71 -8.17
N LEU A 128 4.81 -8.81 -6.86
CA LEU A 128 4.00 -8.13 -5.85
C LEU A 128 4.07 -6.61 -5.98
N LEU A 129 5.25 -6.05 -6.27
CA LEU A 129 5.40 -4.63 -6.51
C LEU A 129 4.63 -4.18 -7.75
N ASN A 130 4.70 -4.94 -8.86
CA ASN A 130 3.93 -4.67 -10.07
C ASN A 130 2.41 -4.73 -9.82
N THR A 131 1.96 -5.70 -9.02
CA THR A 131 0.57 -5.79 -8.58
C THR A 131 0.17 -4.56 -7.75
N SER A 132 1.02 -4.12 -6.83
CA SER A 132 0.81 -2.90 -6.04
C SER A 132 0.68 -1.66 -6.91
N ILE A 133 1.51 -1.53 -7.95
CA ILE A 133 1.43 -0.45 -8.94
C ILE A 133 0.09 -0.49 -9.70
N ALA A 134 -0.33 -1.67 -10.16
CA ALA A 134 -1.61 -1.84 -10.84
C ALA A 134 -2.80 -1.48 -9.94
N LEU A 135 -2.78 -1.89 -8.67
CA LEU A 135 -3.80 -1.53 -7.67
C LEU A 135 -3.86 -0.02 -7.40
N ALA A 136 -2.75 0.69 -7.54
CA ALA A 136 -2.66 2.15 -7.46
C ALA A 136 -3.11 2.87 -8.74
N GLY A 137 -3.63 2.15 -9.74
CA GLY A 137 -4.01 2.71 -11.05
C GLY A 137 -2.80 3.14 -11.87
N ASN A 138 -1.68 2.47 -11.72
CA ASN A 138 -0.36 2.75 -12.31
C ASN A 138 0.27 4.09 -11.86
N ASP A 139 -0.26 4.72 -10.81
CA ASP A 139 0.36 5.89 -10.19
C ASP A 139 1.35 5.45 -9.10
N ARG A 140 2.64 5.40 -9.44
CA ARG A 140 3.72 4.97 -8.53
C ARG A 140 3.84 5.83 -7.27
N ARG A 141 3.37 7.08 -7.29
CA ARG A 141 3.38 7.98 -6.13
C ARG A 141 2.42 7.55 -5.02
N ARG A 142 1.52 6.61 -5.32
CA ARG A 142 0.55 6.04 -4.37
C ARG A 142 1.02 4.72 -3.76
N VAL A 143 2.20 4.24 -4.17
CA VAL A 143 2.77 2.97 -3.68
C VAL A 143 3.91 3.27 -2.73
N PHE A 144 3.90 2.62 -1.57
CA PHE A 144 4.90 2.76 -0.52
C PHE A 144 5.37 1.37 -0.10
N VAL A 145 6.66 1.14 -0.21
CA VAL A 145 7.28 -0.10 0.26
C VAL A 145 7.99 0.16 1.58
N LEU A 146 7.72 -0.68 2.57
CA LEU A 146 8.45 -0.67 3.84
C LEU A 146 9.48 -1.81 3.82
N SER A 147 10.66 -1.58 4.42
CA SER A 147 11.63 -2.64 4.67
C SER A 147 11.05 -3.69 5.63
N ILE A 148 11.56 -4.92 5.58
CA ILE A 148 11.18 -5.94 6.56
C ILE A 148 11.88 -5.65 7.91
N PRO A 149 11.17 -5.88 9.04
CA PRO A 149 11.72 -5.64 10.37
C PRO A 149 12.82 -6.64 10.74
N ASP A 150 13.71 -6.24 11.64
CA ASP A 150 14.74 -7.11 12.18
C ASP A 150 14.33 -7.68 13.54
N TYR A 151 13.90 -8.94 13.54
CA TYR A 151 13.50 -9.62 14.76
C TYR A 151 14.69 -10.21 15.55
N SER A 152 15.93 -10.11 15.04
CA SER A 152 17.12 -10.66 15.70
C SER A 152 17.38 -10.08 17.10
N VAL A 153 16.83 -8.89 17.38
CA VAL A 153 17.00 -8.17 18.66
C VAL A 153 15.88 -8.48 19.66
N THR A 154 14.91 -9.27 19.26
CA THR A 154 13.73 -9.56 20.10
C THR A 154 13.97 -10.78 21.00
N PRO A 155 13.22 -10.92 22.12
CA PRO A 155 13.26 -12.13 22.94
C PRO A 155 12.92 -13.41 22.18
N PHE A 156 12.11 -13.33 21.13
CA PHE A 156 11.78 -14.46 20.24
C PHE A 156 13.03 -15.09 19.61
N ALA A 157 14.03 -14.28 19.28
CA ALA A 157 15.28 -14.77 18.67
C ALA A 157 16.28 -15.34 19.68
N ARG A 158 15.91 -15.42 20.98
CA ARG A 158 16.80 -15.99 22.01
C ARG A 158 17.18 -17.42 21.68
N GLY A 159 18.48 -17.70 21.63
CA GLY A 159 19.01 -19.02 21.30
C GLY A 159 19.17 -19.29 19.80
N LEU A 160 18.80 -18.34 18.94
CA LEU A 160 19.06 -18.40 17.50
C LEU A 160 20.39 -17.68 17.16
N ASP A 161 20.92 -17.95 15.96
CA ASP A 161 22.05 -17.15 15.42
C ASP A 161 21.53 -15.76 14.98
N THR A 162 21.47 -14.84 15.94
CA THR A 162 20.96 -13.48 15.73
C THR A 162 21.82 -12.70 14.74
N ALA A 163 23.13 -12.98 14.67
CA ALA A 163 24.02 -12.32 13.72
C ALA A 163 23.74 -12.79 12.28
N ALA A 164 23.46 -14.07 12.08
CA ALA A 164 23.05 -14.59 10.77
C ALA A 164 21.67 -14.04 10.36
N ILE A 165 20.70 -14.01 11.29
CA ILE A 165 19.38 -13.41 11.02
C ILE A 165 19.53 -11.97 10.55
N ARG A 166 20.28 -11.17 11.30
CA ARG A 166 20.52 -9.75 10.97
C ARG A 166 21.10 -9.56 9.56
N ARG A 167 22.15 -10.34 9.22
CA ARG A 167 22.75 -10.28 7.87
C ARG A 167 21.77 -10.68 6.78
N GLN A 168 20.94 -11.70 7.04
CA GLN A 168 19.93 -12.14 6.07
C GLN A 168 18.83 -11.09 5.88
N ILE A 169 18.32 -10.48 6.97
CA ILE A 169 17.36 -9.37 6.91
C ILE A 169 17.92 -8.21 6.06
N ASP A 170 19.19 -7.82 6.30
CA ASP A 170 19.84 -6.77 5.51
C ASP A 170 19.93 -7.16 4.03
N TRP A 171 20.17 -8.44 3.73
CA TRP A 171 20.24 -8.93 2.35
C TRP A 171 18.86 -8.91 1.67
N PHE A 172 17.81 -9.42 2.32
CA PHE A 172 16.44 -9.33 1.80
C PHE A 172 16.02 -7.86 1.58
N ASN A 173 16.32 -6.98 2.53
CA ASN A 173 16.04 -5.56 2.40
C ASN A 173 16.82 -4.88 1.26
N SER A 174 18.04 -5.32 0.98
CA SER A 174 18.80 -4.80 -0.17
C SER A 174 18.11 -5.13 -1.50
N ILE A 175 17.50 -6.32 -1.62
CA ILE A 175 16.70 -6.72 -2.78
C ILE A 175 15.44 -5.85 -2.87
N ASN A 176 14.67 -5.74 -1.77
CA ASN A 176 13.45 -4.93 -1.74
C ASN A 176 13.73 -3.48 -2.12
N ARG A 177 14.78 -2.90 -1.55
CA ARG A 177 15.20 -1.53 -1.83
C ARG A 177 15.58 -1.33 -3.28
N SER A 178 16.44 -2.22 -3.84
CA SER A 178 16.85 -2.14 -5.25
C SER A 178 15.62 -2.20 -6.16
N VAL A 179 14.79 -3.24 -6.03
CA VAL A 179 13.59 -3.42 -6.88
C VAL A 179 12.64 -2.21 -6.77
N THR A 180 12.47 -1.66 -5.56
CA THR A 180 11.58 -0.52 -5.32
C THR A 180 12.09 0.75 -6.00
N LEU A 181 13.37 1.08 -5.79
CA LEU A 181 13.97 2.31 -6.34
C LEU A 181 14.13 2.24 -7.86
N ASP A 182 14.46 1.07 -8.41
CA ASP A 182 14.54 0.84 -9.86
C ASP A 182 13.18 1.08 -10.56
N ASN A 183 12.07 0.97 -9.80
CA ASN A 183 10.73 1.28 -10.26
C ASN A 183 10.25 2.70 -9.90
N ASN A 184 11.11 3.58 -9.39
CA ASN A 184 10.78 4.95 -8.94
C ASN A 184 9.65 4.99 -7.91
N ILE A 185 9.68 4.09 -6.94
CA ILE A 185 8.70 3.98 -5.84
C ILE A 185 9.36 4.37 -4.52
N SER A 186 8.58 4.95 -3.62
CA SER A 186 9.03 5.32 -2.28
C SER A 186 9.36 4.09 -1.45
N TYR A 187 10.56 4.08 -0.86
CA TYR A 187 11.03 3.05 0.06
C TYR A 187 11.25 3.65 1.45
N THR A 188 10.55 3.12 2.45
CA THR A 188 10.68 3.52 3.85
C THR A 188 11.47 2.47 4.60
N ASP A 189 12.66 2.82 5.06
CA ASP A 189 13.50 1.91 5.83
C ASP A 189 13.13 1.95 7.32
N ILE A 190 12.29 0.98 7.74
CA ILE A 190 11.85 0.83 9.13
C ILE A 190 12.79 -0.09 9.94
N THR A 191 13.72 -0.78 9.29
CA THR A 191 14.60 -1.77 9.94
C THR A 191 15.46 -1.18 11.06
N PRO A 192 16.08 0.02 10.90
CA PRO A 192 16.83 0.64 11.99
C PRO A 192 15.98 0.91 13.24
N SER A 193 14.75 1.38 13.06
CA SER A 193 13.80 1.65 14.14
C SER A 193 13.45 0.36 14.91
N THR A 194 13.21 -0.76 14.20
CA THR A 194 12.90 -2.04 14.85
C THR A 194 14.06 -2.55 15.69
N ARG A 195 15.31 -2.21 15.34
CA ARG A 195 16.51 -2.57 16.10
C ARG A 195 16.63 -1.86 17.46
N GLU A 196 15.92 -0.74 17.65
CA GLU A 196 15.87 -0.04 18.93
C GLU A 196 15.23 -0.90 20.03
N ALA A 197 14.42 -1.89 19.68
CA ALA A 197 13.86 -2.87 20.62
C ALA A 197 14.92 -3.70 21.37
N ALA A 198 16.19 -3.68 20.92
CA ALA A 198 17.31 -4.22 21.70
C ALA A 198 17.42 -3.55 23.08
N ILE A 199 17.17 -2.24 23.13
CA ILE A 199 17.31 -1.40 24.32
C ILE A 199 15.94 -1.08 24.92
N ASP A 200 14.98 -0.63 24.10
CA ASP A 200 13.63 -0.25 24.54
C ASP A 200 12.61 -1.35 24.26
N LYS A 201 12.34 -2.19 25.27
CA LYS A 201 11.36 -3.29 25.14
C LYS A 201 9.90 -2.80 25.02
N THR A 202 9.61 -1.51 25.29
CA THR A 202 8.26 -0.95 25.08
C THR A 202 7.90 -0.83 23.60
N LEU A 203 8.87 -1.00 22.70
CA LEU A 203 8.67 -1.06 21.25
C LEU A 203 8.15 -2.42 20.77
N LEU A 204 8.09 -3.44 21.65
CA LEU A 204 7.54 -4.75 21.34
C LEU A 204 6.14 -4.91 21.92
N ALA A 205 5.29 -5.64 21.22
CA ALA A 205 4.00 -6.12 21.71
C ALA A 205 4.18 -7.22 22.77
N GLN A 206 3.07 -7.68 23.36
CA GLN A 206 3.08 -8.66 24.46
C GLN A 206 3.69 -10.01 24.07
N ASP A 207 3.68 -10.37 22.78
CA ASP A 207 4.27 -11.62 22.27
C ASP A 207 5.80 -11.56 22.20
N SER A 208 6.41 -10.43 22.53
CA SER A 208 7.86 -10.22 22.53
C SER A 208 8.54 -10.43 21.17
N LEU A 209 7.78 -10.32 20.09
CA LEU A 209 8.24 -10.46 18.70
C LEU A 209 7.79 -9.27 17.86
N HIS A 210 6.47 -9.04 17.78
CA HIS A 210 5.90 -8.02 16.90
C HIS A 210 6.03 -6.63 17.52
N PRO A 211 5.95 -5.57 16.70
CA PRO A 211 6.00 -4.20 17.17
C PRO A 211 4.81 -3.82 18.05
N SER A 212 5.04 -2.98 19.05
CA SER A 212 3.97 -2.32 19.79
C SER A 212 3.37 -1.17 18.97
N GLY A 213 2.22 -0.64 19.42
CA GLY A 213 1.63 0.56 18.82
C GLY A 213 2.59 1.76 18.82
N LYS A 214 3.49 1.85 19.82
CA LYS A 214 4.53 2.88 19.88
C LYS A 214 5.54 2.77 18.73
N GLU A 215 5.95 1.55 18.37
CA GLU A 215 6.82 1.32 17.22
C GLU A 215 6.07 1.55 15.91
N TYR A 216 4.83 1.06 15.78
CA TYR A 216 4.01 1.29 14.61
C TYR A 216 3.72 2.77 14.33
N ALA A 217 3.69 3.62 15.38
CA ALA A 217 3.54 5.08 15.22
C ALA A 217 4.71 5.73 14.46
N LYS A 218 5.89 5.10 14.48
CA LYS A 218 7.06 5.59 13.73
C LYS A 218 6.98 5.25 12.24
N TRP A 219 6.18 4.23 11.88
CA TRP A 219 6.02 3.76 10.51
C TRP A 219 4.87 4.47 9.78
N ALA A 220 3.94 5.08 10.54
CA ALA A 220 2.79 5.81 10.06
C ALA A 220 3.13 7.23 9.63
#